data_9da8c8cff4a5a18bad87bd3afdf715d7
#
_entry.id   9da8c8cff4a5a18bad87bd3afdf715d7
#
_cell.length_a   1.000
_cell.length_b   1.000
_cell.length_c   1.000
_cell.angle_alpha   90.00
_cell.angle_beta   90.00
_cell.angle_gamma   90.00
#
_symmetry.space_group_name_H-M   'P 1'
#
loop_
_entity.id
_entity.type
_entity.pdbx_description
1 polymer ?
#
loop_
_entity_poly.entity_id
_entity_poly.type
_entity_poly.pdbx_seq_one_letter_code
_entity_poly.pdbx_strand_id
1 'polypeptide(L)'
;MKAGGRNRVVLVTCGALSESRKIARRVVQRKLVACVNVLRSPMDSYYTWKGKLEVAREYLLVMKTTKSRLAELEKEVKRLHSYEVPEFIALPITHGSGAYLSWVQQNVSQPQG
;
A
#
# COMPACT_ATOMS: atom_id res chain seq x y z
N MET A 1 -8.97 -18.32 -13.66
CA MET A 1 -8.59 -16.97 -13.22
C MET A 1 -9.56 -15.95 -13.74
N LYS A 2 -9.74 -14.89 -13.00
CA LYS A 2 -10.55 -13.75 -13.42
C LYS A 2 -9.69 -12.54 -13.70
N ALA A 3 -10.19 -11.63 -14.58
CA ALA A 3 -9.57 -10.32 -14.77
C ALA A 3 -9.64 -9.53 -13.46
N GLY A 4 -8.59 -8.74 -13.19
CA GLY A 4 -8.48 -8.00 -11.94
C GLY A 4 -9.44 -6.83 -11.80
N GLY A 5 -9.93 -6.29 -12.92
CA GLY A 5 -10.89 -5.19 -12.90
C GLY A 5 -10.38 -4.00 -12.09
N ARG A 6 -11.14 -3.62 -11.07
CA ARG A 6 -10.80 -2.47 -10.21
C ARG A 6 -9.90 -2.81 -9.02
N ASN A 7 -9.43 -4.07 -8.90
CA ASN A 7 -8.49 -4.44 -7.85
C ASN A 7 -7.11 -3.86 -8.13
N ARG A 8 -6.42 -3.44 -7.08
CA ARG A 8 -5.11 -2.80 -7.19
C ARG A 8 -4.17 -3.32 -6.12
N VAL A 9 -2.88 -3.37 -6.47
CA VAL A 9 -1.80 -3.55 -5.51
C VAL A 9 -1.15 -2.21 -5.29
N VAL A 10 -0.93 -1.84 -4.03
CA VAL A 10 -0.26 -0.59 -3.69
C VAL A 10 1.05 -0.91 -2.98
N LEU A 11 2.13 -0.28 -3.41
CA LEU A 11 3.44 -0.40 -2.81
C LEU A 11 3.77 0.87 -2.02
N VAL A 12 4.21 0.67 -0.78
CA VAL A 12 4.65 1.75 0.12
C VAL A 12 5.92 1.28 0.80
N THR A 13 6.88 2.18 0.99
CA THR A 13 8.10 1.87 1.76
C THR A 13 8.18 2.76 3.00
N CYS A 14 8.71 2.21 4.08
CA CYS A 14 8.88 2.92 5.35
C CYS A 14 10.28 2.71 5.91
N GLY A 15 10.80 3.72 6.59
CA GLY A 15 12.14 3.64 7.19
C GLY A 15 12.20 2.85 8.50
N ALA A 16 11.06 2.55 9.12
CA ALA A 16 10.99 1.81 10.38
C ALA A 16 9.89 0.77 10.35
N LEU A 17 10.16 -0.40 10.92
CA LEU A 17 9.19 -1.48 11.00
C LEU A 17 7.98 -1.07 11.84
N SER A 18 8.20 -0.33 12.92
CA SER A 18 7.12 0.18 13.78
C SER A 18 6.15 1.07 13.02
N GLU A 19 6.66 1.94 12.17
CA GLU A 19 5.82 2.81 11.33
C GLU A 19 5.05 1.99 10.31
N SER A 20 5.71 0.98 9.70
CA SER A 20 5.06 0.06 8.76
C SER A 20 3.87 -0.63 9.40
N ARG A 21 4.04 -1.14 10.62
CA ARG A 21 2.96 -1.81 11.37
C ARG A 21 1.82 -0.86 11.72
N LYS A 22 2.16 0.37 12.09
CA LYS A 22 1.15 1.39 12.41
C LYS A 22 0.28 1.73 11.19
N ILE A 23 0.93 1.95 10.06
CA ILE A 23 0.22 2.24 8.81
C ILE A 23 -0.64 1.04 8.41
N ALA A 24 -0.08 -0.17 8.41
CA ALA A 24 -0.80 -1.39 8.03
C ALA A 24 -2.06 -1.57 8.88
N ARG A 25 -1.93 -1.45 10.19
CA ARG A 25 -3.06 -1.61 11.11
C ARG A 25 -4.16 -0.59 10.83
N ARG A 26 -3.76 0.66 10.65
CA ARG A 26 -4.71 1.76 10.49
C ARG A 26 -5.51 1.63 9.19
N VAL A 27 -4.84 1.37 8.07
CA VAL A 27 -5.54 1.30 6.78
C VAL A 27 -6.45 0.09 6.68
N VAL A 28 -6.11 -1.03 7.33
CA VAL A 28 -6.99 -2.19 7.43
C VAL A 28 -8.20 -1.89 8.32
N GLN A 29 -7.98 -1.28 9.48
CA GLN A 29 -9.07 -0.90 10.40
C GLN A 29 -10.07 0.03 9.75
N ARG A 30 -9.60 0.96 8.93
CA ARG A 30 -10.46 1.89 8.21
C ARG A 30 -11.05 1.30 6.93
N LYS A 31 -10.75 0.04 6.63
CA LYS A 31 -11.24 -0.66 5.43
C LYS A 31 -10.86 0.07 4.12
N LEU A 32 -9.74 0.75 4.14
CA LEU A 32 -9.17 1.37 2.93
C LEU A 32 -8.44 0.34 2.08
N VAL A 33 -8.06 -0.77 2.68
CA VAL A 33 -7.46 -1.93 2.02
C VAL A 33 -8.07 -3.19 2.59
N ALA A 34 -8.01 -4.28 1.83
CA ALA A 34 -8.42 -5.59 2.34
C ALA A 34 -7.31 -6.23 3.17
N CYS A 35 -6.06 -5.99 2.77
CA CYS A 35 -4.92 -6.62 3.42
C CYS A 35 -3.65 -5.81 3.16
N VAL A 36 -2.71 -5.88 4.11
CA VAL A 36 -1.36 -5.37 3.95
C VAL A 36 -0.40 -6.48 4.34
N ASN A 37 0.53 -6.80 3.45
CA ASN A 37 1.68 -7.62 3.80
C ASN A 37 2.83 -6.69 4.17
N VAL A 38 3.36 -6.84 5.38
CA VAL A 38 4.54 -6.10 5.82
C VAL A 38 5.72 -7.04 5.73
N LEU A 39 6.68 -6.72 4.86
CA LEU A 39 7.91 -7.48 4.76
C LEU A 39 8.82 -7.04 5.91
N ARG A 40 9.14 -7.97 6.80
CA ARG A 40 9.85 -7.68 8.05
C ARG A 40 11.36 -7.59 7.88
N SER A 41 11.89 -8.12 6.79
CA SER A 41 13.31 -8.02 6.45
C SER A 41 13.55 -6.70 5.73
N PRO A 42 14.49 -5.88 6.20
CA PRO A 42 14.74 -4.61 5.53
C PRO A 42 15.48 -4.81 4.22
N MET A 43 15.31 -3.87 3.32
CA MET A 43 16.00 -3.80 2.05
C MET A 43 16.84 -2.52 1.99
N ASP A 44 17.85 -2.52 1.14
CA ASP A 44 18.62 -1.31 0.85
C ASP A 44 17.98 -0.64 -0.36
N SER A 45 17.56 0.61 -0.18
CA SER A 45 16.96 1.41 -1.26
C SER A 45 17.97 2.46 -1.71
N TYR A 46 18.31 2.45 -2.98
CA TYR A 46 19.24 3.40 -3.58
C TYR A 46 18.46 4.40 -4.41
N TYR A 47 18.65 5.70 -4.16
CA TYR A 47 17.90 6.73 -4.86
C TYR A 47 18.64 8.06 -4.83
N THR A 48 18.20 9.00 -5.64
CA THR A 48 18.73 10.36 -5.65
C THR A 48 17.73 11.27 -4.93
N TRP A 49 18.23 12.04 -3.96
CA TRP A 49 17.43 13.03 -3.24
C TRP A 49 18.22 14.33 -3.20
N LYS A 50 17.62 15.40 -3.74
CA LYS A 50 18.26 16.73 -3.80
C LYS A 50 19.65 16.68 -4.43
N GLY A 51 19.79 15.92 -5.51
CA GLY A 51 21.03 15.79 -6.27
C GLY A 51 22.07 14.86 -5.68
N LYS A 52 21.80 14.19 -4.57
CA LYS A 52 22.75 13.29 -3.92
C LYS A 52 22.27 11.85 -3.96
N LEU A 53 23.23 10.93 -4.11
CA LEU A 53 22.96 9.50 -3.96
C LEU A 53 22.74 9.20 -2.48
N GLU A 54 21.60 8.59 -2.21
CA GLU A 54 21.22 8.15 -0.86
C GLU A 54 21.04 6.64 -0.86
N VAL A 55 21.38 6.03 0.27
CA VAL A 55 21.06 4.62 0.53
C VAL A 55 20.28 4.57 1.84
N ALA A 56 19.06 4.10 1.77
CA ALA A 56 18.21 4.00 2.96
C ALA A 56 17.82 2.57 3.22
N ARG A 57 17.72 2.22 4.50
CA ARG A 57 17.19 0.95 4.94
C ARG A 57 15.69 1.09 5.05
N GLU A 58 14.95 0.26 4.28
CA GLU A 58 13.51 0.39 4.21
C GLU A 58 12.79 -0.94 4.31
N TYR A 59 11.51 -0.87 4.69
CA TYR A 59 10.59 -2.00 4.77
C TYR A 59 9.50 -1.80 3.73
N LEU A 60 9.16 -2.88 3.01
CA LEU A 60 8.14 -2.82 1.97
C LEU A 60 6.79 -3.25 2.52
N LEU A 61 5.76 -2.48 2.18
CA LEU A 61 4.35 -2.82 2.41
C LEU A 61 3.71 -3.10 1.07
N VAL A 62 3.00 -4.23 0.97
CA VAL A 62 2.23 -4.60 -0.22
C VAL A 62 0.77 -4.63 0.19
N MET A 63 -0.02 -3.72 -0.35
CA MET A 63 -1.43 -3.55 0.02
C MET A 63 -2.34 -4.04 -1.10
N LYS A 64 -3.49 -4.61 -0.74
CA LYS A 64 -4.51 -5.00 -1.73
C LYS A 64 -5.77 -4.19 -1.47
N THR A 65 -6.23 -3.51 -2.51
CA THR A 65 -7.36 -2.59 -2.41
C THR A 65 -8.11 -2.51 -3.74
N THR A 66 -8.99 -1.52 -3.86
CA THR A 66 -9.72 -1.25 -5.10
C THR A 66 -9.46 0.18 -5.54
N LYS A 67 -9.64 0.41 -6.85
CA LYS A 67 -9.42 1.72 -7.46
C LYS A 67 -10.17 2.84 -6.74
N SER A 68 -11.40 2.59 -6.31
CA SER A 68 -12.25 3.61 -5.68
C SER A 68 -11.72 4.12 -4.34
N ARG A 69 -10.78 3.38 -3.71
CA ARG A 69 -10.24 3.78 -2.40
C ARG A 69 -8.84 4.38 -2.47
N LEU A 70 -8.25 4.46 -3.67
CA LEU A 70 -6.85 4.89 -3.81
C LEU A 70 -6.61 6.30 -3.27
N ALA A 71 -7.50 7.24 -3.56
CA ALA A 71 -7.32 8.63 -3.12
C ALA A 71 -7.33 8.75 -1.59
N GLU A 72 -8.29 8.09 -0.92
CA GLU A 72 -8.37 8.10 0.54
C GLU A 72 -7.21 7.33 1.16
N LEU A 73 -6.80 6.23 0.52
CA LEU A 73 -5.65 5.45 0.99
C LEU A 73 -4.37 6.27 0.94
N GLU A 74 -4.11 6.96 -0.16
CA GLU A 74 -2.94 7.81 -0.30
C GLU A 74 -2.94 8.90 0.77
N LYS A 75 -4.07 9.52 0.99
CA LYS A 75 -4.22 10.58 2.00
C LYS A 75 -3.88 10.06 3.41
N GLU A 76 -4.39 8.88 3.77
CA GLU A 76 -4.14 8.31 5.08
C GLU A 76 -2.67 7.87 5.24
N VAL A 77 -2.09 7.26 4.21
CA VAL A 77 -0.68 6.87 4.24
C VAL A 77 0.20 8.10 4.43
N LYS A 78 -0.04 9.16 3.68
CA LYS A 78 0.72 10.41 3.82
C LYS A 78 0.59 11.03 5.21
N ARG A 79 -0.60 10.97 5.78
CA ARG A 79 -0.84 11.50 7.14
C ARG A 79 -0.01 10.78 8.20
N LEU A 80 0.19 9.48 8.04
CA LEU A 80 0.87 8.63 9.02
C LEU A 80 2.36 8.47 8.75
N HIS A 81 2.81 8.83 7.55
CA HIS A 81 4.18 8.59 7.11
C HIS A 81 5.13 9.69 7.60
N SER A 82 6.34 9.30 7.98
CA SER A 82 7.36 10.25 8.44
C SER A 82 8.09 10.96 7.30
N TYR A 83 8.03 10.41 6.08
CA TYR A 83 8.71 11.04 4.93
C TYR A 83 7.92 12.22 4.39
N GLU A 84 8.65 13.21 3.89
CA GLU A 84 8.05 14.33 3.17
C GLU A 84 7.38 13.86 1.88
N VAL A 85 8.04 12.96 1.14
CA VAL A 85 7.53 12.39 -0.11
C VAL A 85 7.61 10.86 -0.02
N PRO A 86 6.58 10.20 0.54
CA PRO A 86 6.60 8.74 0.63
C PRO A 86 6.32 8.11 -0.72
N GLU A 87 6.88 6.92 -0.94
CA GLU A 87 6.50 6.10 -2.09
C GLU A 87 5.06 5.65 -1.95
N PHE A 88 4.27 5.85 -2.98
CA PHE A 88 2.91 5.35 -3.07
C PHE A 88 2.65 5.04 -4.53
N ILE A 89 2.63 3.76 -4.88
CA ILE A 89 2.47 3.32 -6.26
C ILE A 89 1.31 2.35 -6.31
N ALA A 90 0.35 2.58 -7.23
CA ALA A 90 -0.76 1.68 -7.46
C ALA A 90 -0.56 0.95 -8.78
N LEU A 91 -0.66 -0.37 -8.74
CA LEU A 91 -0.52 -1.25 -9.89
C LEU A 91 -1.84 -1.96 -10.15
N PRO A 92 -2.28 -2.08 -11.41
CA PRO A 92 -3.46 -2.88 -11.71
C PRO A 92 -3.14 -4.37 -11.54
N ILE A 93 -4.11 -5.12 -11.04
CA ILE A 93 -4.04 -6.58 -11.02
C ILE A 93 -4.68 -7.04 -12.33
N THR A 94 -3.91 -7.61 -13.23
CA THR A 94 -4.47 -8.03 -14.51
C THR A 94 -5.39 -9.23 -14.35
N HIS A 95 -4.95 -10.24 -13.58
CA HIS A 95 -5.70 -11.47 -13.34
C HIS A 95 -5.37 -12.01 -11.96
N GLY A 96 -6.30 -12.74 -11.38
CA GLY A 96 -6.09 -13.42 -10.10
C GLY A 96 -7.15 -14.48 -9.86
N SER A 97 -7.02 -15.18 -8.73
CA SER A 97 -8.04 -16.11 -8.27
C SER A 97 -9.36 -15.34 -8.08
N GLY A 98 -10.44 -15.82 -8.69
CA GLY A 98 -11.76 -15.18 -8.56
C GLY A 98 -12.22 -15.07 -7.12
N ALA A 99 -11.98 -16.12 -6.32
CA ALA A 99 -12.33 -16.12 -4.91
C ALA A 99 -11.55 -15.06 -4.13
N TYR A 100 -10.24 -14.94 -4.40
CA TYR A 100 -9.41 -13.96 -3.71
C TYR A 100 -9.77 -12.52 -4.10
N LEU A 101 -9.97 -12.28 -5.40
CA LEU A 101 -10.34 -10.94 -5.88
C LEU A 101 -11.68 -10.49 -5.31
N SER A 102 -12.65 -11.41 -5.21
CA SER A 102 -13.93 -11.13 -4.56
C SER A 102 -13.75 -10.82 -3.07
N TRP A 103 -12.88 -11.57 -2.39
CA TRP A 103 -12.57 -11.33 -0.98
C TRP A 103 -11.99 -9.92 -0.78
N VAL A 104 -11.08 -9.48 -1.65
CA VAL A 104 -10.53 -8.12 -1.59
C VAL A 104 -11.65 -7.10 -1.67
N GLN A 105 -12.53 -7.24 -2.67
CA GLN A 105 -13.64 -6.29 -2.85
C GLN A 105 -14.61 -6.26 -1.67
N GLN A 106 -14.86 -7.40 -1.06
CA GLN A 106 -15.76 -7.50 0.10
C GLN A 106 -15.20 -6.85 1.35
N ASN A 107 -13.88 -6.75 1.46
CA ASN A 107 -13.21 -6.24 2.65
C ASN A 107 -12.70 -4.80 2.52
N VAL A 108 -13.07 -4.14 1.45
CA VAL A 108 -12.78 -2.73 1.22
C VAL A 108 -14.11 -1.97 1.30
N SER A 109 -14.15 -0.89 2.08
CA SER A 109 -15.36 -0.09 2.19
C SER A 109 -15.68 0.62 0.87
N GLN A 110 -16.96 0.81 0.59
CA GLN A 110 -17.36 1.60 -0.56
C GLN A 110 -17.25 3.08 -0.22
N PRO A 111 -16.89 3.94 -1.19
CA PRO A 111 -16.93 5.38 -0.96
C PRO A 111 -18.35 5.81 -0.61
N GLN A 112 -18.47 6.74 0.33
CA GLN A 112 -19.77 7.34 0.63
C GLN A 112 -20.09 8.35 -0.48
N GLY A 113 -21.14 8.07 -1.16
CA GLY A 113 -21.57 8.90 -2.29
C GLY A 113 -22.42 10.07 -1.88
#